data_3771761584069fb317b690745876f376
#
_entry.id   3771761584069fb317b690745876f376
#
_cell.length_a   1.000
_cell.length_b   1.000
_cell.length_c   1.000
_cell.angle_alpha   90.00
_cell.angle_beta   90.00
_cell.angle_gamma   90.00
#
_symmetry.space_group_name_H-M   'P 1'
#
loop_
_entity.id
_entity.type
_entity.pdbx_description
1 polymer ?
#
loop_
_entity_poly.entity_id
_entity_poly.type
_entity_poly.pdbx_seq_one_letter_code
_entity_poly.pdbx_strand_id
1 'polypeptide(L)'
;MDNVYIIVLVTTASKHEAEEIVQHLLGDKLIACGNIVGPVTSFFRWSGTVERAEEFLVLMKTRRDLFQRLSEVVKTLHSYEVPEILAVPVVEGSMDYLEWLSSCLL
;
A
#
# COMPACT_ATOMS: atom_id res chain seq x y z
N MET A 1 -22.67 5.83 5.56
CA MET A 1 -21.59 5.69 6.53
C MET A 1 -20.23 5.66 5.83
N ASP A 2 -19.29 6.41 6.33
CA ASP A 2 -17.97 6.46 5.72
C ASP A 2 -17.19 5.18 5.97
N ASN A 3 -16.45 4.75 4.97
CA ASN A 3 -15.54 3.63 5.13
C ASN A 3 -14.31 4.10 5.91
N VAL A 4 -14.17 3.63 7.13
CA VAL A 4 -13.07 4.01 8.02
C VAL A 4 -11.77 3.30 7.62
N TYR A 5 -11.90 2.04 7.18
CA TYR A 5 -10.74 1.19 6.86
C TYR A 5 -10.56 1.05 5.36
N ILE A 6 -9.29 1.01 4.96
CA ILE A 6 -8.93 0.90 3.55
C ILE A 6 -7.80 -0.10 3.37
N ILE A 7 -7.66 -0.60 2.14
CA ILE A 7 -6.50 -1.37 1.71
C ILE A 7 -5.80 -0.51 0.68
N VAL A 8 -4.53 -0.19 0.94
CA VAL A 8 -3.73 0.63 0.04
C VAL A 8 -2.89 -0.29 -0.85
N LEU A 9 -2.93 -0.03 -2.15
CA LEU A 9 -2.22 -0.80 -3.17
C LEU A 9 -1.04 0.01 -3.68
N VAL A 10 0.14 -0.60 -3.66
CA VAL A 10 1.37 -0.01 -4.19
C VAL A 10 2.10 -1.11 -4.97
N THR A 11 2.66 -0.78 -6.12
CA THR A 11 3.55 -1.70 -6.83
C THR A 11 4.99 -1.21 -6.73
N THR A 12 5.93 -2.14 -6.62
CA THR A 12 7.36 -1.81 -6.53
C THR A 12 8.15 -2.62 -7.55
N ALA A 13 9.35 -2.13 -7.89
CA ALA A 13 10.22 -2.79 -8.85
C ALA A 13 10.89 -4.04 -8.27
N SER A 14 11.02 -4.14 -6.96
CA SER A 14 11.69 -5.27 -6.31
C SER A 14 11.02 -5.62 -5.00
N LYS A 15 11.25 -6.85 -4.56
CA LYS A 15 10.76 -7.32 -3.27
C LYS A 15 11.42 -6.54 -2.12
N HIS A 16 12.71 -6.24 -2.28
CA HIS A 16 13.46 -5.50 -1.26
C HIS A 16 12.85 -4.12 -1.03
N GLU A 17 12.51 -3.42 -2.10
CA GLU A 17 11.87 -2.11 -2.00
C GLU A 17 10.51 -2.22 -1.32
N ALA A 18 9.73 -3.25 -1.66
CA ALA A 18 8.43 -3.49 -1.03
C ALA A 18 8.60 -3.71 0.48
N GLU A 19 9.58 -4.52 0.88
CA GLU A 19 9.85 -4.79 2.28
C GLU A 19 10.26 -3.54 3.04
N GLU A 20 11.11 -2.70 2.44
CA GLU A 20 11.53 -1.45 3.07
C GLU A 20 10.35 -0.52 3.31
N ILE A 21 9.48 -0.39 2.32
CA ILE A 21 8.29 0.47 2.44
C ILE A 21 7.39 -0.05 3.56
N VAL A 22 7.10 -1.35 3.56
CA VAL A 22 6.22 -1.95 4.57
C VAL A 22 6.79 -1.77 5.98
N GLN A 23 8.09 -2.08 6.15
CA GLN A 23 8.72 -1.97 7.46
C GLN A 23 8.74 -0.54 7.98
N HIS A 24 9.00 0.42 7.10
CA HIS A 24 9.01 1.83 7.48
C HIS A 24 7.62 2.29 7.94
N LEU A 25 6.59 1.92 7.18
CA LEU A 25 5.22 2.33 7.50
C LEU A 25 4.70 1.64 8.76
N LEU A 26 5.10 0.39 9.01
CA LEU A 26 4.77 -0.29 10.27
C LEU A 26 5.44 0.42 11.45
N GLY A 27 6.71 0.82 11.29
CA GLY A 27 7.43 1.52 12.33
C GLY A 27 6.80 2.85 12.69
N ASP A 28 6.24 3.54 11.72
CA ASP A 28 5.57 4.82 11.92
C ASP A 28 4.10 4.67 12.33
N LYS A 29 3.61 3.45 12.45
CA LYS A 29 2.22 3.13 12.80
C LYS A 29 1.22 3.70 11.80
N LEU A 30 1.63 3.76 10.54
CA LEU A 30 0.76 4.23 9.45
C LEU A 30 0.02 3.10 8.77
N ILE A 31 0.45 1.86 8.99
CA ILE A 31 -0.27 0.66 8.55
C ILE A 31 -0.25 -0.36 9.68
N ALA A 32 -1.26 -1.22 9.72
CA ALA A 32 -1.32 -2.32 10.69
C ALA A 32 -0.70 -3.59 10.13
N CYS A 33 -0.72 -3.75 8.82
CA CYS A 33 -0.28 -4.98 8.15
C CYS A 33 0.07 -4.67 6.70
N GLY A 34 1.12 -5.32 6.20
CA GLY A 34 1.47 -5.25 4.79
C GLY A 34 1.71 -6.64 4.24
N ASN A 35 1.09 -6.96 3.13
CA ASN A 35 1.28 -8.21 2.40
C ASN A 35 1.99 -7.91 1.09
N ILE A 36 2.97 -8.73 0.74
CA ILE A 36 3.74 -8.56 -0.48
C ILE A 36 3.49 -9.77 -1.37
N VAL A 37 2.99 -9.51 -2.58
CA VAL A 37 2.65 -10.54 -3.55
C VAL A 37 3.51 -10.34 -4.78
N GLY A 38 4.14 -11.40 -5.24
CA GLY A 38 4.91 -11.31 -6.47
C GLY A 38 5.89 -12.44 -6.66
N PRO A 39 6.57 -12.42 -7.82
CA PRO A 39 6.46 -11.36 -8.81
C PRO A 39 5.13 -11.41 -9.56
N VAL A 40 4.61 -10.25 -9.89
CA VAL A 40 3.44 -10.10 -10.75
C VAL A 40 3.89 -9.50 -12.07
N THR A 41 3.23 -9.88 -13.16
CA THR A 41 3.53 -9.31 -14.47
C THR A 41 2.59 -8.15 -14.71
N SER A 42 3.16 -6.97 -14.87
CA SER A 42 2.38 -5.74 -15.06
C SER A 42 2.54 -5.25 -16.50
N PHE A 43 1.43 -4.85 -17.09
CA PHE A 43 1.41 -4.18 -18.39
C PHE A 43 0.80 -2.81 -18.17
N PHE A 44 1.45 -1.78 -18.67
CA PHE A 44 0.97 -0.41 -18.44
C PHE A 44 1.42 0.49 -19.60
N ARG A 45 0.76 1.62 -19.71
CA ARG A 45 1.11 2.60 -20.74
C ARG A 45 2.02 3.66 -20.11
N TRP A 46 3.14 3.90 -20.77
CA TRP A 46 4.11 4.91 -20.32
C TRP A 46 4.69 5.59 -21.53
N SER A 47 4.67 6.94 -21.55
CA SER A 47 5.23 7.76 -22.64
C SER A 47 4.73 7.30 -24.02
N GLY A 48 3.45 6.96 -24.11
CA GLY A 48 2.83 6.60 -25.38
C GLY A 48 3.05 5.18 -25.83
N THR A 49 3.78 4.36 -25.08
CA THR A 49 4.00 2.96 -25.41
C THR A 49 3.48 2.04 -24.32
N VAL A 50 3.23 0.77 -24.67
CA VAL A 50 2.84 -0.25 -23.70
C VAL A 50 4.12 -0.92 -23.22
N GLU A 51 4.32 -0.90 -21.91
CA GLU A 51 5.48 -1.47 -21.25
C GLU A 51 5.07 -2.73 -20.48
N ARG A 52 6.02 -3.64 -20.29
CA ARG A 52 5.84 -4.84 -19.48
C ARG A 52 6.93 -4.86 -18.41
N ALA A 53 6.56 -5.14 -17.18
CA ALA A 53 7.52 -5.24 -16.08
C ALA A 53 7.10 -6.30 -15.08
N GLU A 54 8.08 -6.91 -14.43
CA GLU A 54 7.85 -7.74 -13.25
C GLU A 54 7.83 -6.81 -12.05
N GLU A 55 6.80 -6.92 -11.24
CA GLU A 55 6.65 -6.06 -10.09
C GLU A 55 6.20 -6.84 -8.86
N PHE A 56 6.24 -6.18 -7.70
CA PHE A 56 5.71 -6.74 -6.46
C PHE A 56 4.55 -5.86 -6.00
N LEU A 57 3.44 -6.49 -5.70
CA LEU A 57 2.23 -5.80 -5.27
C LEU A 57 2.17 -5.80 -3.76
N VAL A 58 2.03 -4.62 -3.19
CA VAL A 58 1.93 -4.44 -1.75
C VAL A 58 0.50 -4.09 -1.38
N LEU A 59 -0.06 -4.85 -0.44
CA LEU A 59 -1.42 -4.64 0.07
C LEU A 59 -1.27 -4.22 1.52
N MET A 60 -1.70 -3.00 1.85
CA MET A 60 -1.50 -2.45 3.19
C MET A 60 -2.85 -2.09 3.82
N LYS A 61 -3.07 -2.57 5.04
CA LYS A 61 -4.33 -2.33 5.75
C LYS A 61 -4.15 -1.21 6.74
N THR A 62 -5.03 -0.20 6.66
CA THR A 62 -4.94 0.98 7.51
C THR A 62 -6.29 1.68 7.60
N ARG A 63 -6.31 2.86 8.23
CA ARG A 63 -7.48 3.72 8.27
C ARG A 63 -7.38 4.81 7.21
N ARG A 64 -8.52 5.22 6.74
CA ARG A 64 -8.65 6.26 5.70
C ARG A 64 -8.00 7.58 6.11
N ASP A 65 -8.09 7.95 7.37
CA ASP A 65 -7.55 9.22 7.86
C ASP A 65 -6.02 9.27 7.85
N LEU A 66 -5.35 8.12 7.65
CA LEU A 66 -3.89 8.06 7.55
C LEU A 66 -3.38 8.03 6.11
N PHE A 67 -4.28 7.99 5.13
CA PHE A 67 -3.88 7.80 3.73
C PHE A 67 -2.95 8.90 3.23
N GLN A 68 -3.27 10.16 3.52
CA GLN A 68 -2.48 11.28 3.02
C GLN A 68 -1.04 11.21 3.53
N ARG A 69 -0.88 10.97 4.83
CA ARG A 69 0.45 10.86 5.43
C ARG A 69 1.20 9.64 4.91
N LEU A 70 0.51 8.50 4.80
CA LEU A 70 1.08 7.28 4.23
C LEU A 70 1.58 7.54 2.80
N SER A 71 0.75 8.17 1.99
CA SER A 71 1.07 8.46 0.60
C SER A 71 2.33 9.31 0.48
N GLU A 72 2.47 10.32 1.34
CA GLU A 72 3.65 11.18 1.34
C GLU A 72 4.92 10.40 1.67
N VAL A 73 4.84 9.50 2.66
CA VAL A 73 5.99 8.67 3.05
C VAL A 73 6.36 7.72 1.92
N VAL A 74 5.37 7.07 1.29
CA VAL A 74 5.64 6.16 0.18
C VAL A 74 6.36 6.89 -0.95
N LYS A 75 5.93 8.10 -1.27
CA LYS A 75 6.56 8.89 -2.33
C LYS A 75 8.03 9.18 -2.05
N THR A 76 8.40 9.40 -0.79
CA THR A 76 9.80 9.65 -0.45
C THR A 76 10.67 8.41 -0.54
N LEU A 77 10.08 7.23 -0.39
CA LEU A 77 10.82 5.97 -0.37
C LEU A 77 10.84 5.26 -1.72
N HIS A 78 9.89 5.57 -2.59
CA HIS A 78 9.68 4.83 -3.82
C HIS A 78 10.69 5.22 -4.91
N SER A 79 11.14 4.23 -5.67
CA SER A 79 12.09 4.44 -6.76
C SER A 79 11.44 5.06 -8.00
N TYR A 80 10.12 4.89 -8.16
CA TYR A 80 9.41 5.48 -9.30
C TYR A 80 9.14 6.95 -9.06
N GLU A 81 9.21 7.72 -10.13
CA GLU A 81 8.85 9.14 -10.07
C GLU A 81 7.36 9.32 -9.76
N VAL A 82 6.51 8.48 -10.38
CA VAL A 82 5.07 8.51 -10.15
C VAL A 82 4.62 7.10 -9.75
N PRO A 83 4.69 6.77 -8.45
CA PRO A 83 4.29 5.43 -8.01
C PRO A 83 2.77 5.27 -7.97
N GLU A 84 2.31 4.02 -8.17
CA GLU A 84 0.92 3.67 -7.93
C GLU A 84 0.67 3.70 -6.43
N ILE A 85 -0.27 4.51 -5.99
CA ILE A 85 -0.74 4.54 -4.59
C ILE A 85 -2.24 4.71 -4.65
N LEU A 86 -2.97 3.61 -4.49
CA LEU A 86 -4.43 3.59 -4.58
C LEU A 86 -4.99 3.02 -3.29
N ALA A 87 -6.18 3.47 -2.93
CA ALA A 87 -6.88 2.91 -1.78
C ALA A 87 -8.23 2.38 -2.20
N VAL A 88 -8.57 1.20 -1.71
CA VAL A 88 -9.91 0.64 -1.88
C VAL A 88 -10.57 0.57 -0.51
N PRO A 89 -11.89 0.82 -0.43
CA PRO A 89 -12.57 0.77 0.85
C PRO A 89 -12.78 -0.66 1.31
N VAL A 90 -12.69 -0.86 2.62
CA VAL A 90 -13.09 -2.12 3.26
C VAL A 90 -14.55 -1.95 3.65
N VAL A 91 -15.44 -2.63 2.94
CA VAL A 91 -16.89 -2.48 3.17
C VAL A 91 -17.40 -3.34 4.32
N GLU A 92 -16.74 -4.47 4.59
CA GLU A 92 -17.10 -5.39 5.66
C GLU A 92 -15.83 -5.98 6.25
N GLY A 93 -15.82 -6.21 7.54
CA GLY A 93 -14.71 -6.87 8.22
C GLY A 93 -15.18 -7.41 9.56
N SER A 94 -14.52 -8.46 10.05
CA SER A 94 -14.88 -8.97 11.38
C SER A 94 -14.52 -7.91 12.42
N MET A 95 -15.36 -7.77 13.43
CA MET A 95 -15.18 -6.76 14.47
C MET A 95 -13.83 -6.93 15.16
N ASP A 96 -13.49 -8.16 15.51
CA ASP A 96 -12.24 -8.46 16.20
C ASP A 96 -11.02 -8.01 15.38
N TYR A 97 -11.05 -8.29 14.09
CA TYR A 97 -9.94 -7.93 13.22
C TYR A 97 -9.82 -6.41 13.06
N LEU A 98 -10.95 -5.72 12.87
CA LEU A 98 -10.96 -4.28 12.71
C LEU A 98 -10.49 -3.57 13.98
N GLU A 99 -10.86 -4.09 15.15
CA GLU A 99 -10.38 -3.55 16.43
C GLU A 99 -8.87 -3.73 16.56
N TRP A 100 -8.37 -4.91 16.20
CA TRP A 100 -6.93 -5.16 16.21
C TRP A 100 -6.21 -4.20 15.25
N LEU A 101 -6.74 -4.06 14.04
CA LEU A 101 -6.16 -3.18 13.02
C LEU A 101 -6.03 -1.76 13.56
N SER A 102 -7.11 -1.25 14.13
CA SER A 102 -7.13 0.11 14.67
C SER A 102 -6.14 0.28 15.83
N SER A 103 -5.98 -0.77 16.65
CA SER A 103 -5.09 -0.73 17.82
C SER A 103 -3.61 -0.60 17.43
N CYS A 104 -3.26 -0.95 16.20
CA CYS A 104 -1.88 -0.89 15.71
C CYS A 104 -1.50 0.48 15.12
N LEU A 105 -2.45 1.38 14.98
CA LEU A 105 -2.28 2.62 14.25
C LEU A 105 -2.16 3.84 15.18
N LEU A 106 -1.70 4.93 14.59
CA LEU A 106 -1.66 6.23 15.27
C LEU A 106 -3.02 6.68 15.75
#